data_141d1d08e54cb2d091b30e4d4022f6c5
#
_entry.id   141d1d08e54cb2d091b30e4d4022f6c5
#
_cell.length_a   1.000
_cell.length_b   1.000
_cell.length_c   1.000
_cell.angle_alpha   90.00
_cell.angle_beta   90.00
_cell.angle_gamma   90.00
#
_symmetry.space_group_name_H-M   'P 1'
#
loop_
_entity.id
_entity.type
_entity.pdbx_description
1 polymer ?
#
loop_
_entity_poly.entity_id
_entity_poly.type
_entity_poly.pdbx_seq_one_letter_code
_entity_poly.pdbx_strand_id
1 'polypeptide(L)'
;MGTLTRRDRRRFTVAGCAGLVLVAAGLLFWQAGALAPRFSAFSGGFGEELLDDSPERPGTLLVHEERTVVNDGFLPITVAELTASGRGLAPYSVTAQDGRDFPRVLEAGERLPVVVDYAVTDCETATEVIDLRARVERWWGTAEAGVPLVEALPGITGPVTSACGYAEFMAEHRGEPG
;
A
#
# COMPACT_ATOMS: atom_id res chain seq x y z
N MET A 1 -35.63 -47.73 7.17
CA MET A 1 -35.35 -46.31 7.50
C MET A 1 -35.16 -46.22 9.01
N GLY A 2 -33.90 -46.05 9.48
CA GLY A 2 -33.61 -45.98 10.91
C GLY A 2 -33.99 -44.61 11.49
N THR A 3 -34.79 -44.58 12.52
CA THR A 3 -35.17 -43.36 13.25
C THR A 3 -34.00 -42.96 14.16
N LEU A 4 -33.48 -41.75 13.97
CA LEU A 4 -32.43 -41.16 14.83
C LEU A 4 -32.92 -41.10 16.26
N THR A 5 -32.12 -41.61 17.21
CA THR A 5 -32.48 -41.52 18.64
C THR A 5 -32.40 -40.07 19.12
N ARG A 6 -33.15 -39.76 20.20
CA ARG A 6 -33.10 -38.41 20.81
C ARG A 6 -31.67 -37.98 21.20
N ARG A 7 -30.84 -38.94 21.54
CA ARG A 7 -29.42 -38.71 21.91
C ARG A 7 -28.57 -38.36 20.69
N ASP A 8 -28.83 -39.00 19.52
CA ASP A 8 -28.13 -38.71 18.29
C ASP A 8 -28.52 -37.32 17.75
N ARG A 9 -29.79 -36.98 17.80
CA ARG A 9 -30.32 -35.67 17.39
C ARG A 9 -29.65 -34.56 18.22
N ARG A 10 -29.48 -34.72 19.56
CA ARG A 10 -28.81 -33.76 20.43
C ARG A 10 -27.30 -33.63 20.10
N ARG A 11 -26.64 -34.73 19.79
CA ARG A 11 -25.23 -34.71 19.36
C ARG A 11 -25.04 -33.97 18.04
N PHE A 12 -25.89 -34.21 17.06
CA PHE A 12 -25.85 -33.50 15.78
C PHE A 12 -26.13 -31.99 15.95
N THR A 13 -27.07 -31.61 16.81
CA THR A 13 -27.35 -30.21 17.08
C THR A 13 -26.16 -29.52 17.73
N VAL A 14 -25.54 -30.12 18.76
CA VAL A 14 -24.37 -29.58 19.44
C VAL A 14 -23.17 -29.46 18.50
N ALA A 15 -22.91 -30.50 17.68
CA ALA A 15 -21.83 -30.47 16.69
C ALA A 15 -22.08 -29.40 15.61
N GLY A 16 -23.31 -29.24 15.16
CA GLY A 16 -23.69 -28.19 14.21
C GLY A 16 -23.50 -26.78 14.76
N CYS A 17 -23.96 -26.54 16.01
CA CYS A 17 -23.75 -25.26 16.67
C CYS A 17 -22.25 -24.94 16.89
N ALA A 18 -21.46 -25.93 17.34
CA ALA A 18 -20.02 -25.75 17.50
C ALA A 18 -19.32 -25.44 16.16
N GLY A 19 -19.71 -26.11 15.08
CA GLY A 19 -19.20 -25.81 13.74
C GLY A 19 -19.52 -24.38 13.29
N LEU A 20 -20.75 -23.92 13.49
CA LEU A 20 -21.15 -22.55 13.18
C LEU A 20 -20.37 -21.51 13.98
N VAL A 21 -20.15 -21.75 15.26
CA VAL A 21 -19.36 -20.85 16.14
C VAL A 21 -17.91 -20.75 15.64
N LEU A 22 -17.29 -21.89 15.27
CA LEU A 22 -15.92 -21.91 14.76
C LEU A 22 -15.81 -21.16 13.42
N VAL A 23 -16.77 -21.34 12.51
CA VAL A 23 -16.79 -20.61 11.24
C VAL A 23 -16.98 -19.11 11.49
N ALA A 24 -17.92 -18.73 12.35
CA ALA A 24 -18.12 -17.33 12.70
C ALA A 24 -16.89 -16.70 13.35
N ALA A 25 -16.24 -17.41 14.28
CA ALA A 25 -14.99 -16.96 14.87
C ALA A 25 -13.86 -16.83 13.82
N GLY A 26 -13.71 -17.79 12.92
CA GLY A 26 -12.76 -17.73 11.81
C GLY A 26 -12.99 -16.53 10.90
N LEU A 27 -14.24 -16.23 10.56
CA LEU A 27 -14.62 -15.06 9.77
C LEU A 27 -14.33 -13.74 10.52
N LEU A 28 -14.59 -13.69 11.82
CA LEU A 28 -14.29 -12.53 12.65
C LEU A 28 -12.78 -12.29 12.75
N PHE A 29 -11.97 -13.35 12.94
CA PHE A 29 -10.51 -13.25 12.94
C PHE A 29 -9.97 -12.80 11.59
N TRP A 30 -10.54 -13.28 10.49
CA TRP A 30 -10.21 -12.83 9.14
C TRP A 30 -10.55 -11.35 8.94
N GLN A 31 -11.76 -10.95 9.30
CA GLN A 31 -12.23 -9.56 9.22
C GLN A 31 -11.41 -8.61 10.11
N ALA A 32 -11.01 -9.08 11.29
CA ALA A 32 -10.19 -8.31 12.22
C ALA A 32 -8.76 -8.05 11.73
N GLY A 33 -8.35 -8.62 10.59
CA GLY A 33 -6.96 -8.54 10.13
C GLY A 33 -5.99 -9.37 10.95
N ALA A 34 -6.49 -10.26 11.82
CA ALA A 34 -5.66 -11.09 12.69
C ALA A 34 -4.83 -12.12 11.90
N LEU A 35 -5.36 -12.63 10.79
CA LEU A 35 -4.68 -13.59 9.91
C LEU A 35 -3.90 -12.91 8.79
N ALA A 36 -4.44 -11.85 8.21
CA ALA A 36 -3.78 -11.05 7.19
C ALA A 36 -3.98 -9.56 7.48
N PRO A 37 -2.92 -8.74 7.45
CA PRO A 37 -3.05 -7.29 7.59
C PRO A 37 -3.97 -6.74 6.50
N ARG A 38 -4.78 -5.77 6.85
CA ARG A 38 -5.67 -5.09 5.91
C ARG A 38 -5.30 -3.63 5.88
N PHE A 39 -4.87 -3.20 4.72
CA PHE A 39 -4.52 -1.80 4.46
C PHE A 39 -5.31 -1.28 3.28
N SER A 40 -5.47 0.02 3.25
CA SER A 40 -5.79 0.80 2.06
C SER A 40 -4.87 2.01 2.00
N ALA A 41 -4.71 2.59 0.82
CA ALA A 41 -4.05 3.86 0.65
C ALA A 41 -4.93 4.81 -0.15
N PHE A 42 -4.87 6.08 0.20
CA PHE A 42 -5.51 7.16 -0.54
C PHE A 42 -4.42 8.03 -1.15
N SER A 43 -4.60 8.41 -2.41
CA SER A 43 -3.73 9.39 -3.07
C SER A 43 -3.96 10.77 -2.47
N GLY A 44 -2.86 11.46 -2.20
CA GLY A 44 -2.82 12.88 -1.85
C GLY A 44 -2.40 13.71 -3.04
N GLY A 45 -1.54 14.68 -2.81
CA GLY A 45 -0.87 15.45 -3.85
C GLY A 45 0.35 14.73 -4.41
N PHE A 46 0.91 15.29 -5.47
CA PHE A 46 2.24 14.93 -5.93
C PHE A 46 3.00 16.21 -6.35
N GLY A 47 4.31 16.14 -6.32
CA GLY A 47 5.24 17.17 -6.80
C GLY A 47 6.35 16.52 -7.60
N GLU A 48 7.00 17.31 -8.42
CA GLU A 48 8.10 16.89 -9.27
C GLU A 48 9.30 17.79 -8.97
N GLU A 49 10.48 17.20 -8.83
CA GLU A 49 11.73 17.91 -8.63
C GLU A 49 12.77 17.37 -9.62
N LEU A 50 13.40 18.28 -10.36
CA LEU A 50 14.51 17.92 -11.23
C LEU A 50 15.80 17.80 -10.42
N LEU A 51 16.33 16.60 -10.31
CA LEU A 51 17.64 16.35 -9.70
C LEU A 51 18.76 16.75 -10.66
N ASP A 52 18.99 18.06 -10.83
CA ASP A 52 20.00 18.59 -11.75
C ASP A 52 21.42 18.34 -11.24
N ASP A 53 21.59 18.29 -9.93
CA ASP A 53 22.89 18.20 -9.26
C ASP A 53 23.22 16.82 -8.68
N SER A 54 22.41 15.79 -8.94
CA SER A 54 22.76 14.46 -8.47
C SER A 54 23.93 13.88 -9.27
N PRO A 55 25.13 13.70 -8.69
CA PRO A 55 26.26 13.12 -9.38
C PRO A 55 26.02 11.68 -9.84
N GLU A 56 25.06 11.00 -9.21
CA GLU A 56 24.72 9.61 -9.51
C GLU A 56 23.78 9.45 -10.71
N ARG A 57 22.88 10.43 -10.94
CA ARG A 57 21.89 10.39 -12.02
C ARG A 57 21.50 11.80 -12.48
N PRO A 58 22.36 12.50 -13.22
CA PRO A 58 22.07 13.85 -13.69
C PRO A 58 20.86 13.85 -14.64
N GLY A 59 19.95 14.79 -14.46
CA GLY A 59 18.75 14.94 -15.28
C GLY A 59 17.63 13.94 -14.98
N THR A 60 17.70 13.25 -13.84
CA THR A 60 16.60 12.37 -13.39
C THR A 60 15.48 13.20 -12.75
N LEU A 61 14.27 12.97 -13.16
CA LEU A 61 13.08 13.56 -12.54
C LEU A 61 12.66 12.75 -11.32
N LEU A 62 12.71 13.36 -10.15
CA LEU A 62 12.21 12.79 -8.92
C LEU A 62 10.77 13.19 -8.72
N VAL A 63 9.92 12.23 -8.48
CA VAL A 63 8.51 12.42 -8.14
C VAL A 63 8.30 12.16 -6.65
N HIS A 64 7.66 13.13 -6.01
CA HIS A 64 7.22 13.03 -4.62
C HIS A 64 5.71 12.84 -4.61
N GLU A 65 5.24 11.67 -4.22
CA GLU A 65 3.81 11.37 -4.16
C GLU A 65 3.37 11.22 -2.71
N GLU A 66 2.40 12.02 -2.31
CA GLU A 66 1.77 11.91 -1.00
C GLU A 66 0.71 10.81 -1.00
N ARG A 67 0.77 9.95 -0.02
CA ARG A 67 -0.24 8.90 0.21
C ARG A 67 -0.61 8.83 1.67
N THR A 68 -1.84 8.43 1.94
CA THR A 68 -2.30 8.14 3.31
C THR A 68 -2.60 6.65 3.42
N VAL A 69 -1.77 5.93 4.16
CA VAL A 69 -1.96 4.52 4.48
C VAL A 69 -2.89 4.40 5.67
N VAL A 70 -3.87 3.49 5.60
CA VAL A 70 -4.85 3.25 6.66
C VAL A 70 -4.82 1.80 7.08
N ASN A 71 -4.87 1.55 8.39
CA ASN A 71 -5.10 0.21 8.92
C ASN A 71 -6.61 -0.07 8.91
N ASP A 72 -7.09 -0.82 7.91
CA ASP A 72 -8.52 -1.20 7.79
C ASP A 72 -8.91 -2.40 8.66
N GLY A 73 -7.96 -2.96 9.40
CA GLY A 73 -8.22 -4.02 10.38
C GLY A 73 -8.79 -3.46 11.68
N PHE A 74 -9.30 -4.36 12.54
CA PHE A 74 -9.78 -3.99 13.88
C PHE A 74 -8.72 -4.13 14.97
N LEU A 75 -7.52 -4.56 14.62
CA LEU A 75 -6.41 -4.76 15.57
C LEU A 75 -5.25 -3.83 15.20
N PRO A 76 -4.49 -3.36 16.21
CA PRO A 76 -3.25 -2.64 15.97
C PRO A 76 -2.26 -3.48 15.16
N ILE A 77 -1.51 -2.83 14.29
CA ILE A 77 -0.51 -3.45 13.42
C ILE A 77 0.81 -2.70 13.57
N THR A 78 1.90 -3.42 13.82
CA THR A 78 3.23 -2.83 13.77
C THR A 78 3.77 -2.90 12.35
N VAL A 79 3.87 -1.76 11.70
CA VAL A 79 4.50 -1.61 10.38
C VAL A 79 5.99 -1.44 10.59
N ALA A 80 6.77 -2.43 10.16
CA ALA A 80 8.22 -2.43 10.27
C ALA A 80 8.89 -1.62 9.16
N GLU A 81 8.25 -1.59 7.97
CA GLU A 81 8.77 -0.92 6.79
C GLU A 81 7.66 -0.76 5.75
N LEU A 82 7.76 0.29 4.96
CA LEU A 82 7.00 0.45 3.72
C LEU A 82 7.96 0.48 2.53
N THR A 83 7.60 -0.24 1.48
CA THR A 83 8.35 -0.29 0.23
C THR A 83 7.44 0.02 -0.93
N ALA A 84 7.99 0.66 -1.96
CA ALA A 84 7.28 0.96 -3.20
C ALA A 84 7.97 0.26 -4.37
N SER A 85 7.21 -0.11 -5.39
CA SER A 85 7.73 -0.63 -6.64
C SER A 85 6.80 -0.29 -7.80
N GLY A 86 7.36 -0.18 -9.01
CA GLY A 86 6.60 0.10 -10.22
C GLY A 86 7.43 -0.17 -11.46
N ARG A 87 6.76 -0.47 -12.56
CA ARG A 87 7.45 -0.67 -13.85
C ARG A 87 7.95 0.68 -14.36
N GLY A 88 9.20 0.75 -14.85
CA GLY A 88 9.81 1.98 -15.32
C GLY A 88 10.08 3.01 -14.22
N LEU A 89 9.97 2.61 -12.95
CA LEU A 89 10.19 3.44 -11.79
C LEU A 89 11.33 2.88 -10.94
N ALA A 90 12.17 3.75 -10.42
CA ALA A 90 13.16 3.43 -9.41
C ALA A 90 12.74 4.04 -8.07
N PRO A 91 12.30 3.26 -7.08
CA PRO A 91 11.94 3.77 -5.77
C PRO A 91 13.19 4.31 -5.07
N TYR A 92 13.04 5.44 -4.41
CA TYR A 92 14.07 6.06 -3.58
C TYR A 92 13.79 5.83 -2.10
N SER A 93 12.61 6.28 -1.66
CA SER A 93 12.24 6.18 -0.26
C SER A 93 10.71 6.13 -0.07
N VAL A 94 10.30 5.61 1.07
CA VAL A 94 8.95 5.77 1.60
C VAL A 94 9.09 6.26 3.03
N THR A 95 8.73 7.50 3.28
CA THR A 95 8.92 8.16 4.58
C THR A 95 7.59 8.63 5.15
N ALA A 96 7.45 8.60 6.47
CA ALA A 96 6.28 9.20 7.11
C ALA A 96 6.40 10.72 7.11
N GLN A 97 5.31 11.43 6.80
CA GLN A 97 5.31 12.91 6.75
C GLN A 97 5.63 13.57 8.10
N ASP A 98 5.41 12.87 9.21
CA ASP A 98 5.76 13.38 10.54
C ASP A 98 7.24 13.22 10.90
N GLY A 99 8.07 12.71 9.98
CA GLY A 99 9.51 12.54 10.12
C GLY A 99 9.93 11.46 11.12
N ARG A 100 9.01 10.62 11.57
CA ARG A 100 9.33 9.50 12.45
C ARG A 100 9.65 8.26 11.64
N ASP A 101 10.67 7.54 12.06
CA ASP A 101 11.09 6.30 11.43
C ASP A 101 10.14 5.12 11.73
N PHE A 102 10.26 4.07 10.94
CA PHE A 102 9.72 2.75 11.25
C PHE A 102 10.65 2.00 12.22
N PRO A 103 10.15 1.04 13.04
CA PRO A 103 8.79 0.52 13.05
C PRO A 103 7.77 1.42 13.77
N ARG A 104 6.49 1.32 13.36
CA ARG A 104 5.37 2.09 13.91
C ARG A 104 4.16 1.22 14.17
N VAL A 105 3.47 1.48 15.27
CA VAL A 105 2.16 0.89 15.53
C VAL A 105 1.11 1.79 14.89
N LEU A 106 0.23 1.17 14.10
CA LEU A 106 -0.97 1.79 13.55
C LEU A 106 -2.18 1.17 14.23
N GLU A 107 -2.91 1.97 14.97
CA GLU A 107 -4.17 1.56 15.59
C GLU A 107 -5.24 1.25 14.52
N ALA A 108 -6.32 0.59 14.94
CA ALA A 108 -7.45 0.32 14.04
C ALA A 108 -8.04 1.63 13.48
N GLY A 109 -8.12 1.74 12.16
CA GLY A 109 -8.59 2.94 11.46
C GLY A 109 -7.60 4.12 11.48
N GLU A 110 -6.42 3.97 12.07
CA GLU A 110 -5.40 5.02 12.08
C GLU A 110 -4.87 5.28 10.68
N ARG A 111 -4.60 6.56 10.41
CA ARG A 111 -4.09 7.08 9.14
C ARG A 111 -2.64 7.49 9.30
N LEU A 112 -1.80 6.99 8.42
CA LEU A 112 -0.39 7.34 8.33
C LEU A 112 -0.12 8.07 7.02
N PRO A 113 0.04 9.39 7.02
CA PRO A 113 0.51 10.12 5.85
C PRO A 113 1.97 9.77 5.57
N VAL A 114 2.26 9.41 4.31
CA VAL A 114 3.59 9.04 3.83
C VAL A 114 3.90 9.78 2.54
N VAL A 115 5.18 9.99 2.28
CA VAL A 115 5.70 10.44 0.99
C VAL A 115 6.42 9.28 0.34
N VAL A 116 6.09 9.01 -0.90
CA VAL A 116 6.74 8.01 -1.74
C VAL A 116 7.58 8.76 -2.76
N ASP A 117 8.90 8.61 -2.66
CA ASP A 117 9.85 9.22 -3.57
C ASP A 117 10.32 8.18 -4.58
N TYR A 118 10.25 8.51 -5.85
CA TYR A 118 10.72 7.65 -6.92
C TYR A 118 11.17 8.45 -8.14
N ALA A 119 12.07 7.86 -8.89
CA ALA A 119 12.48 8.40 -10.18
C ALA A 119 11.79 7.65 -11.32
N VAL A 120 11.34 8.38 -12.34
CA VAL A 120 10.88 7.78 -13.59
C VAL A 120 12.13 7.48 -14.43
N THR A 121 12.38 6.19 -14.69
CA THR A 121 13.57 5.74 -15.41
C THR A 121 13.31 5.43 -16.88
N ASP A 122 12.06 5.16 -17.22
CA ASP A 122 11.65 4.79 -18.57
C ASP A 122 10.19 5.17 -18.80
N CYS A 123 9.96 6.27 -19.51
CA CYS A 123 8.62 6.79 -19.79
C CYS A 123 7.81 5.91 -20.74
N GLU A 124 8.44 5.07 -21.56
CA GLU A 124 7.72 4.19 -22.50
C GLU A 124 7.05 3.01 -21.77
N THR A 125 7.69 2.55 -20.70
CA THR A 125 7.20 1.39 -19.94
C THR A 125 6.64 1.73 -18.58
N ALA A 126 6.82 2.97 -18.11
CA ALA A 126 6.36 3.41 -16.79
C ALA A 126 4.82 3.31 -16.67
N THR A 127 4.38 2.88 -15.51
CA THR A 127 2.96 2.77 -15.18
C THR A 127 2.60 3.72 -14.06
N GLU A 128 1.38 4.27 -14.10
CA GLU A 128 0.84 5.13 -13.04
C GLU A 128 0.62 4.38 -11.71
N VAL A 129 0.63 3.05 -11.78
CA VAL A 129 0.36 2.22 -10.61
C VAL A 129 1.66 1.90 -9.89
N ILE A 130 1.79 2.46 -8.69
CA ILE A 130 2.84 2.12 -7.74
C ILE A 130 2.30 1.07 -6.78
N ASP A 131 2.94 -0.08 -6.74
CA ASP A 131 2.66 -1.16 -5.79
C ASP A 131 3.35 -0.83 -4.47
N LEU A 132 2.55 -0.45 -3.46
CA LEU A 132 3.01 -0.16 -2.11
C LEU A 132 2.83 -1.41 -1.25
N ARG A 133 3.88 -1.79 -0.53
CA ARG A 133 3.90 -2.95 0.36
C ARG A 133 4.32 -2.58 1.75
N ALA A 134 3.64 -3.15 2.72
CA ALA A 134 3.96 -3.04 4.14
C ALA A 134 4.56 -4.34 4.65
N ARG A 135 5.73 -4.26 5.27
CA ARG A 135 6.26 -5.34 6.10
C ARG A 135 5.77 -5.12 7.52
N VAL A 136 5.03 -6.08 8.05
CA VAL A 136 4.42 -5.98 9.37
C VAL A 136 5.02 -6.99 10.33
N GLU A 137 5.20 -6.57 11.57
CA GLU A 137 5.61 -7.44 12.66
C GLU A 137 4.39 -8.04 13.35
N ARG A 138 4.47 -9.31 13.63
CA ARG A 138 3.46 -10.06 14.37
C ARG A 138 4.13 -10.91 15.43
N TRP A 139 3.37 -11.37 16.43
CA TRP A 139 3.89 -12.22 17.51
C TRP A 139 4.44 -13.57 17.01
N TRP A 140 4.11 -13.97 15.78
CA TRP A 140 4.63 -15.21 15.16
C TRP A 140 5.63 -14.98 14.02
N GLY A 141 6.08 -13.74 13.80
CA GLY A 141 7.04 -13.38 12.77
C GLY A 141 6.63 -12.17 11.94
N THR A 142 7.31 -11.95 10.84
CA THR A 142 7.03 -10.87 9.89
C THR A 142 6.18 -11.37 8.73
N ALA A 143 5.33 -10.52 8.18
CA ALA A 143 4.55 -10.78 6.98
C ALA A 143 4.58 -9.56 6.05
N GLU A 144 4.48 -9.79 4.75
CA GLU A 144 4.27 -8.73 3.77
C GLU A 144 2.79 -8.63 3.41
N ALA A 145 2.31 -7.42 3.28
CA ALA A 145 0.96 -7.11 2.84
C ALA A 145 0.97 -6.02 1.78
N GLY A 146 0.17 -6.20 0.73
CA GLY A 146 -0.09 -5.14 -0.23
C GLY A 146 -0.93 -4.03 0.41
N VAL A 147 -0.68 -2.81 -0.01
CA VAL A 147 -1.43 -1.61 0.39
C VAL A 147 -2.15 -1.09 -0.86
N PRO A 148 -3.35 -1.60 -1.17
CA PRO A 148 -4.06 -1.22 -2.38
C PRO A 148 -4.46 0.25 -2.34
N LEU A 149 -4.27 0.94 -3.46
CA LEU A 149 -4.73 2.30 -3.65
C LEU A 149 -6.26 2.28 -3.86
N VAL A 150 -6.98 3.02 -3.03
CA VAL A 150 -8.41 3.24 -3.19
C VAL A 150 -8.58 4.46 -4.10
N GLU A 151 -8.89 4.20 -5.35
CA GLU A 151 -9.23 5.12 -6.44
C GLU A 151 -8.40 6.41 -6.58
N ALA A 152 -7.67 6.49 -7.69
CA ALA A 152 -7.36 7.78 -8.29
C ALA A 152 -8.65 8.36 -8.88
N LEU A 153 -8.91 9.65 -8.66
CA LEU A 153 -10.05 10.34 -9.27
C LEU A 153 -9.94 10.23 -10.80
N PRO A 154 -10.97 9.76 -11.52
CA PRO A 154 -10.91 9.63 -12.97
C PRO A 154 -10.73 11.01 -13.61
N GLY A 155 -9.81 11.10 -14.57
CA GLY A 155 -9.56 12.31 -15.36
C GLY A 155 -8.48 13.25 -14.83
N ILE A 156 -7.77 12.88 -13.76
CA ILE A 156 -6.57 13.60 -13.32
C ILE A 156 -5.35 12.95 -13.99
N THR A 157 -4.48 13.77 -14.59
CA THR A 157 -3.17 13.33 -15.08
C THR A 157 -2.39 12.77 -13.90
N GLY A 158 -1.93 11.53 -14.01
CA GLY A 158 -1.16 10.90 -12.96
C GLY A 158 0.25 11.47 -12.86
N PRO A 159 0.94 11.22 -11.72
CA PRO A 159 2.26 11.76 -11.48
C PRO A 159 3.30 11.30 -12.51
N VAL A 160 3.23 10.06 -13.00
CA VAL A 160 4.17 9.54 -14.00
C VAL A 160 3.96 10.20 -15.35
N THR A 161 2.71 10.33 -15.81
CA THR A 161 2.38 11.02 -17.07
C THR A 161 2.81 12.49 -17.02
N SER A 162 2.59 13.17 -15.90
CA SER A 162 3.03 14.55 -15.69
C SER A 162 4.55 14.67 -15.78
N ALA A 163 5.27 13.79 -15.05
CA ALA A 163 6.73 13.76 -15.05
C ALA A 163 7.31 13.51 -16.45
N CYS A 164 6.77 12.57 -17.19
CA CYS A 164 7.21 12.28 -18.55
C CYS A 164 6.96 13.45 -19.50
N GLY A 165 5.80 14.09 -19.43
CA GLY A 165 5.49 15.29 -20.22
C GLY A 165 6.42 16.46 -19.91
N TYR A 166 6.78 16.65 -18.63
CA TYR A 166 7.76 17.66 -18.22
C TYR A 166 9.16 17.35 -18.77
N ALA A 167 9.59 16.09 -18.71
CA ALA A 167 10.88 15.68 -19.26
C ALA A 167 10.99 15.93 -20.77
N GLU A 168 9.93 15.65 -21.55
CA GLU A 168 9.85 15.96 -22.99
C GLU A 168 9.94 17.46 -23.23
N PHE A 169 9.14 18.26 -22.51
CA PHE A 169 9.18 19.72 -22.62
C PHE A 169 10.57 20.28 -22.37
N MET A 170 11.26 19.82 -21.31
CA MET A 170 12.63 20.25 -20.98
C MET A 170 13.66 19.81 -22.03
N ALA A 171 13.46 18.65 -22.67
CA ALA A 171 14.33 18.18 -23.74
C ALA A 171 14.24 19.06 -24.99
N GLU A 172 13.03 19.48 -25.37
CA GLU A 172 12.79 20.37 -26.52
C GLU A 172 13.38 21.76 -26.32
N HIS A 173 13.36 22.30 -25.08
CA HIS A 173 13.75 23.67 -24.79
C HIS A 173 15.23 23.82 -24.37
N ARG A 174 15.97 22.73 -24.12
CA ARG A 174 17.42 22.78 -23.84
C ARG A 174 18.27 23.25 -25.00
N GLY A 175 17.73 23.37 -26.20
CA GLY A 175 18.42 23.73 -27.44
C GLY A 175 18.37 25.22 -27.80
N GLU A 176 17.61 26.06 -27.09
CA GLU A 176 17.52 27.49 -27.40
C GLU A 176 18.53 28.28 -26.53
N PRO A 177 19.68 28.74 -27.09
CA PRO A 177 20.51 29.72 -26.40
C PRO A 177 19.78 31.06 -26.41
N GLY A 178 19.45 31.57 -25.20
CA GLY A 178 18.96 32.93 -24.98
C GLY A 178 20.04 33.99 -25.28
#